data_1325a02f8313dc9668a67e73cb78578f
#
_entry.id   1325a02f8313dc9668a67e73cb78578f
#
_cell.length_a   1.000
_cell.length_b   1.000
_cell.length_c   1.000
_cell.angle_alpha   90.00
_cell.angle_beta   90.00
_cell.angle_gamma   90.00
#
_symmetry.space_group_name_H-M   'P 1'
#
loop_
_entity.id
_entity.type
_entity.pdbx_description
1 polymer ?
#
loop_
_entity_poly.entity_id
_entity_poly.type
_entity_poly.pdbx_seq_one_letter_code
_entity_poly.pdbx_strand_id
1 'polypeptide(L)'
;ITESQESDISDLSVRVIGRQGSLFRLAPEAGTIKEMMRRFGHMPLPPYIEREDTAEDRERYQTLYARRDGAVAAPTAGLHFDQTLLDQLDAAGIPKTEVTLHVGAGTFQPVRAVNIEDHTMHSEYIEVDQTCCDAVTACRERGGRVIAIGTTAVRSLESAALRSSADGSATIKPYSGDTDIFLYPGCEFRVVDAMITNFHLPESTLIMLVSAFAGVETIRDAYRVAVENRYRFFSYGDAMFLARKRVA
;
A
#
# COMPACT_ATOMS: atom_id res chain seq x y z
N ILE A 1 -18.24 16.24 24.00
CA ILE A 1 -17.98 17.43 23.15
C ILE A 1 -18.18 18.62 24.08
N THR A 2 -17.14 19.39 24.40
CA THR A 2 -17.23 20.60 25.24
C THR A 2 -17.80 21.74 24.40
N GLU A 3 -18.51 22.70 25.00
CA GLU A 3 -19.12 23.86 24.33
C GLU A 3 -18.16 24.64 23.41
N SER A 4 -16.85 24.55 23.62
CA SER A 4 -15.82 25.13 22.75
C SER A 4 -15.58 24.36 21.43
N GLN A 5 -16.04 23.10 21.32
CA GLN A 5 -15.95 22.31 20.09
C GLN A 5 -17.19 22.49 19.18
N GLU A 6 -18.35 22.81 19.74
CA GLU A 6 -19.56 23.07 18.94
C GLU A 6 -19.48 24.38 18.14
N SER A 7 -18.82 25.42 18.66
CA SER A 7 -18.65 26.68 17.93
C SER A 7 -17.71 26.57 16.72
N ASP A 8 -16.78 25.62 16.73
CA ASP A 8 -15.81 25.41 15.64
C ASP A 8 -16.39 24.59 14.47
N ILE A 9 -17.43 23.81 14.70
CA ILE A 9 -18.08 22.98 13.66
C ILE A 9 -19.03 23.80 12.80
N SER A 10 -19.58 24.92 13.31
CA SER A 10 -20.50 25.79 12.57
C SER A 10 -19.87 26.45 11.33
N ASP A 11 -18.54 26.57 11.29
CA ASP A 11 -17.80 27.17 10.16
C ASP A 11 -17.40 26.16 9.07
N LEU A 12 -17.76 24.88 9.23
CA LEU A 12 -17.47 23.81 8.29
C LEU A 12 -18.61 23.67 7.29
N SER A 13 -18.52 24.39 6.17
CA SER A 13 -19.46 24.24 5.07
C SER A 13 -18.77 23.68 3.84
N VAL A 14 -19.28 22.56 3.34
CA VAL A 14 -18.84 21.94 2.09
C VAL A 14 -20.02 21.79 1.16
N ARG A 15 -19.83 22.11 -0.11
CA ARG A 15 -20.83 21.94 -1.17
C ARG A 15 -20.55 20.67 -1.96
N VAL A 16 -21.57 19.88 -2.20
CA VAL A 16 -21.51 18.78 -3.17
C VAL A 16 -21.54 19.39 -4.57
N ILE A 17 -20.43 19.24 -5.31
CA ILE A 17 -20.27 19.80 -6.67
C ILE A 17 -20.37 18.73 -7.76
N GLY A 18 -20.50 17.47 -7.41
CA GLY A 18 -20.66 16.37 -8.35
C GLY A 18 -20.56 15.01 -7.69
N ARG A 19 -20.65 13.97 -8.55
CA ARG A 19 -20.53 12.57 -8.14
C ARG A 19 -19.70 11.79 -9.16
N GLN A 20 -18.90 10.86 -8.67
CA GLN A 20 -18.12 9.95 -9.50
C GLN A 20 -18.26 8.52 -8.91
N GLY A 21 -19.05 7.68 -9.56
CA GLY A 21 -19.42 6.37 -9.02
C GLY A 21 -20.16 6.50 -7.67
N SER A 22 -19.62 5.86 -6.62
CA SER A 22 -20.12 5.93 -5.25
C SER A 22 -19.61 7.15 -4.47
N LEU A 23 -18.66 7.91 -5.00
CA LEU A 23 -18.01 9.03 -4.33
C LEU A 23 -18.66 10.37 -4.69
N PHE A 24 -18.78 11.27 -3.70
CA PHE A 24 -19.19 12.65 -3.91
C PHE A 24 -17.95 13.56 -4.06
N ARG A 25 -18.01 14.48 -5.02
CA ARG A 25 -17.06 15.57 -5.14
C ARG A 25 -17.51 16.73 -4.26
N LEU A 26 -16.65 17.12 -3.33
CA LEU A 26 -16.93 18.19 -2.39
C LEU A 26 -16.02 19.40 -2.69
N ALA A 27 -16.56 20.59 -2.50
CA ALA A 27 -15.80 21.83 -2.48
C ALA A 27 -16.03 22.54 -1.14
N PRO A 28 -14.99 23.04 -0.47
CA PRO A 28 -15.17 23.86 0.72
C PRO A 28 -15.77 25.21 0.31
N GLU A 29 -16.64 25.78 1.14
CA GLU A 29 -17.18 27.10 0.93
C GLU A 29 -16.22 28.20 1.40
N ALA A 30 -15.31 27.86 2.33
CA ALA A 30 -14.21 28.70 2.77
C ALA A 30 -12.96 27.87 3.02
N GLY A 31 -11.77 28.44 2.81
CA GLY A 31 -10.50 27.75 3.03
C GLY A 31 -10.24 26.62 2.03
N THR A 32 -9.48 25.62 2.46
CA THR A 32 -9.12 24.45 1.65
C THR A 32 -9.54 23.16 2.35
N ILE A 33 -9.82 22.10 1.58
CA ILE A 33 -10.09 20.77 2.13
C ILE A 33 -8.95 20.31 3.04
N LYS A 34 -7.70 20.63 2.69
CA LYS A 34 -6.52 20.25 3.49
C LYS A 34 -6.53 20.91 4.89
N GLU A 35 -6.94 22.17 4.98
CA GLU A 35 -7.09 22.88 6.26
C GLU A 35 -8.23 22.27 7.08
N MET A 36 -9.36 21.98 6.45
CA MET A 36 -10.48 21.30 7.10
C MET A 36 -10.08 19.94 7.66
N MET A 37 -9.37 19.12 6.86
CA MET A 37 -8.89 17.81 7.28
C MET A 37 -7.90 17.90 8.46
N ARG A 38 -7.02 18.90 8.48
CA ARG A 38 -6.10 19.10 9.60
C ARG A 38 -6.81 19.50 10.88
N ARG A 39 -7.83 20.36 10.76
CA ARG A 39 -8.52 20.94 11.92
C ARG A 39 -9.55 20.00 12.52
N PHE A 40 -10.29 19.28 11.68
CA PHE A 40 -11.47 18.49 12.08
C PHE A 40 -11.39 17.02 11.68
N GLY A 41 -10.41 16.65 10.84
CA GLY A 41 -10.30 15.28 10.35
C GLY A 41 -9.78 14.32 11.41
N HIS A 42 -10.27 13.10 11.32
CA HIS A 42 -9.81 11.96 12.08
C HIS A 42 -8.88 11.09 11.22
N MET A 43 -7.99 10.33 11.85
CA MET A 43 -7.18 9.34 11.13
C MET A 43 -8.11 8.22 10.63
N PRO A 44 -8.18 7.96 9.32
CA PRO A 44 -9.05 6.92 8.78
C PRO A 44 -8.47 5.53 9.07
N LEU A 45 -8.57 5.10 10.33
CA LEU A 45 -8.15 3.76 10.72
C LEU A 45 -9.00 2.71 9.99
N PRO A 46 -8.40 1.55 9.61
CA PRO A 46 -9.16 0.46 9.01
C PRO A 46 -10.32 -0.02 9.87
N PRO A 47 -11.44 -0.46 9.27
CA PRO A 47 -12.65 -0.83 10.01
C PRO A 47 -12.49 -1.93 11.07
N TYR A 48 -11.46 -2.75 10.96
CA TYR A 48 -11.15 -3.80 11.96
C TYR A 48 -10.42 -3.27 13.21
N ILE A 49 -10.06 -1.99 13.24
CA ILE A 49 -9.57 -1.30 14.43
C ILE A 49 -10.79 -0.67 15.10
N GLU A 50 -11.43 -1.42 16.00
CA GLU A 50 -12.69 -1.05 16.67
C GLU A 50 -12.45 -0.05 17.82
N ARG A 51 -11.81 1.08 17.53
CA ARG A 51 -11.65 2.21 18.45
C ARG A 51 -11.54 3.51 17.67
N GLU A 52 -11.82 4.61 18.34
CA GLU A 52 -11.54 5.94 17.80
C GLU A 52 -10.03 6.15 17.64
N ASP A 53 -9.66 7.02 16.70
CA ASP A 53 -8.27 7.43 16.53
C ASP A 53 -7.81 8.30 17.70
N THR A 54 -6.52 8.24 17.97
CA THR A 54 -5.86 9.08 18.98
C THR A 54 -4.89 10.03 18.31
N ALA A 55 -4.40 11.03 19.06
CA ALA A 55 -3.35 11.93 18.56
C ALA A 55 -2.09 11.15 18.10
N GLU A 56 -1.76 10.05 18.77
CA GLU A 56 -0.64 9.20 18.42
C GLU A 56 -0.82 8.50 17.07
N ASP A 57 -2.05 8.16 16.67
CA ASP A 57 -2.29 7.51 15.37
C ASP A 57 -1.92 8.43 14.20
N ARG A 58 -1.99 9.74 14.36
CA ARG A 58 -1.56 10.69 13.32
C ARG A 58 -0.08 10.57 12.98
N GLU A 59 0.75 10.20 13.94
CA GLU A 59 2.18 9.96 13.76
C GLU A 59 2.47 8.50 13.44
N ARG A 60 1.83 7.56 14.16
CA ARG A 60 2.14 6.13 14.08
C ARG A 60 1.47 5.41 12.91
N TYR A 61 0.33 5.92 12.40
CA TYR A 61 -0.34 5.35 11.22
C TYR A 61 0.16 5.98 9.92
N GLN A 62 1.47 6.25 9.85
CA GLN A 62 2.17 6.71 8.67
C GLN A 62 3.62 6.25 8.70
N THR A 63 4.22 6.03 7.53
CA THR A 63 5.63 5.65 7.42
C THR A 63 6.54 6.85 7.67
N LEU A 64 7.72 6.63 8.25
CA LEU A 64 8.72 7.66 8.50
C LEU A 64 9.22 8.36 7.23
N TYR A 65 9.07 7.71 6.08
CA TYR A 65 9.51 8.21 4.77
C TYR A 65 8.36 8.76 3.92
N ALA A 66 7.15 8.93 4.48
CA ALA A 66 6.04 9.55 3.77
C ALA A 66 6.34 11.02 3.44
N ARG A 67 6.16 11.41 2.17
CA ARG A 67 6.47 12.78 1.71
C ARG A 67 5.31 13.49 1.04
N ARG A 68 4.36 12.75 0.46
CA ARG A 68 3.29 13.29 -0.36
C ARG A 68 1.93 12.89 0.18
N ASP A 69 1.14 13.89 0.54
CA ASP A 69 -0.26 13.69 0.95
C ASP A 69 -1.11 13.25 -0.25
N GLY A 70 -2.11 12.40 -0.03
CA GLY A 70 -3.06 12.00 -1.08
C GLY A 70 -3.63 10.59 -0.94
N ALA A 71 -3.09 9.76 -0.07
CA ALA A 71 -3.61 8.43 0.20
C ALA A 71 -4.66 8.44 1.31
N VAL A 72 -5.67 7.57 1.19
CA VAL A 72 -6.69 7.33 2.24
C VAL A 72 -6.15 6.37 3.30
N ALA A 73 -5.22 5.48 2.93
CA ALA A 73 -4.61 4.51 3.84
C ALA A 73 -3.09 4.55 3.77
N ALA A 74 -2.42 4.32 4.89
CA ALA A 74 -0.98 4.19 4.95
C ALA A 74 -0.51 2.84 4.36
N PRO A 75 0.71 2.77 3.79
CA PRO A 75 1.34 1.50 3.41
C PRO A 75 1.87 0.78 4.66
N THR A 76 0.97 0.11 5.37
CA THR A 76 1.16 -0.33 6.76
C THR A 76 2.31 -1.33 6.97
N ALA A 77 2.76 -2.04 5.94
CA ALA A 77 3.98 -2.83 6.01
C ALA A 77 5.24 -1.97 6.27
N GLY A 78 5.22 -0.71 5.84
CA GLY A 78 6.30 0.25 6.13
C GLY A 78 6.38 0.68 7.59
N LEU A 79 5.32 0.49 8.38
CA LEU A 79 5.31 0.82 9.81
C LEU A 79 6.25 -0.08 10.65
N HIS A 80 6.67 -1.22 10.10
CA HIS A 80 7.68 -2.08 10.72
C HIS A 80 9.10 -1.50 10.64
N PHE A 81 9.29 -0.44 9.84
CA PHE A 81 10.59 0.21 9.65
C PHE A 81 10.67 1.49 10.48
N ASP A 82 11.22 1.36 11.67
CA ASP A 82 11.57 2.50 12.51
C ASP A 82 12.92 3.11 12.10
N GLN A 83 13.30 4.23 12.70
CA GLN A 83 14.54 4.91 12.39
C GLN A 83 15.76 4.02 12.67
N THR A 84 15.72 3.22 13.74
CA THR A 84 16.79 2.33 14.12
C THR A 84 17.07 1.28 13.05
N LEU A 85 16.00 0.67 12.50
CA LEU A 85 16.13 -0.31 11.43
C LEU A 85 16.62 0.34 10.13
N LEU A 86 16.11 1.55 9.80
CA LEU A 86 16.57 2.29 8.63
C LEU A 86 18.07 2.63 8.72
N ASP A 87 18.54 3.05 9.89
CA ASP A 87 19.96 3.34 10.14
C ASP A 87 20.83 2.09 10.05
N GLN A 88 20.32 0.93 10.53
CA GLN A 88 21.00 -0.36 10.39
C GLN A 88 21.14 -0.79 8.92
N LEU A 89 20.11 -0.56 8.10
CA LEU A 89 20.18 -0.84 6.66
C LEU A 89 21.21 0.05 5.98
N ASP A 90 21.30 1.32 6.35
CA ASP A 90 22.30 2.26 5.83
C ASP A 90 23.72 1.83 6.25
N ALA A 91 23.91 1.48 7.51
CA ALA A 91 25.20 0.98 8.03
C ALA A 91 25.63 -0.34 7.35
N ALA A 92 24.67 -1.17 6.95
CA ALA A 92 24.91 -2.40 6.20
C ALA A 92 25.14 -2.15 4.69
N GLY A 93 25.06 -0.90 4.22
CA GLY A 93 25.23 -0.55 2.81
C GLY A 93 24.11 -1.08 1.91
N ILE A 94 22.89 -1.27 2.45
CA ILE A 94 21.74 -1.73 1.68
C ILE A 94 21.04 -0.51 1.05
N PRO A 95 21.10 -0.35 -0.28
CA PRO A 95 20.47 0.79 -0.95
C PRO A 95 18.96 0.75 -0.80
N LYS A 96 18.37 1.92 -0.62
CA LYS A 96 16.91 2.12 -0.51
C LYS A 96 16.44 3.06 -1.61
N THR A 97 15.24 2.83 -2.11
CA THR A 97 14.53 3.73 -3.02
C THR A 97 13.05 3.70 -2.70
N GLU A 98 12.30 4.64 -3.19
CA GLU A 98 10.91 4.84 -2.83
C GLU A 98 10.02 4.84 -4.08
N VAL A 99 8.77 4.45 -3.90
CA VAL A 99 7.69 4.63 -4.86
C VAL A 99 6.56 5.39 -4.18
N THR A 100 5.78 6.16 -4.94
CA THR A 100 4.56 6.78 -4.43
C THR A 100 3.36 6.00 -4.93
N LEU A 101 2.44 5.68 -4.03
CA LEU A 101 1.12 5.17 -4.38
C LEU A 101 0.08 5.88 -3.52
N HIS A 102 -0.94 6.43 -4.15
CA HIS A 102 -2.09 6.99 -3.49
C HIS A 102 -3.15 5.91 -3.31
N VAL A 103 -3.10 5.25 -2.16
CA VAL A 103 -4.04 4.17 -1.81
C VAL A 103 -5.45 4.73 -1.78
N GLY A 104 -6.34 4.15 -2.59
CA GLY A 104 -7.75 4.52 -2.65
C GLY A 104 -8.59 3.84 -1.55
N ALA A 105 -9.81 4.37 -1.33
CA ALA A 105 -10.75 3.82 -0.36
C ALA A 105 -11.19 2.37 -0.65
N GLY A 106 -11.00 1.90 -1.90
CA GLY A 106 -11.34 0.54 -2.32
C GLY A 106 -10.46 -0.57 -1.75
N THR A 107 -9.27 -0.24 -1.22
CA THR A 107 -8.31 -1.23 -0.70
C THR A 107 -8.86 -2.09 0.44
N PHE A 108 -9.81 -1.58 1.21
CA PHE A 108 -10.45 -2.31 2.31
C PHE A 108 -11.76 -3.02 1.90
N GLN A 109 -12.13 -2.98 0.61
CA GLN A 109 -13.34 -3.66 0.16
C GLN A 109 -13.05 -5.14 -0.10
N PRO A 110 -13.93 -6.06 0.37
CA PRO A 110 -13.79 -7.47 0.08
C PRO A 110 -14.03 -7.74 -1.41
N VAL A 111 -13.40 -8.80 -1.93
CA VAL A 111 -13.70 -9.34 -3.27
C VAL A 111 -15.13 -9.87 -3.29
N ARG A 112 -15.95 -9.36 -4.21
CA ARG A 112 -17.36 -9.76 -4.36
C ARG A 112 -17.59 -10.67 -5.55
N ALA A 113 -16.61 -10.81 -6.43
CA ALA A 113 -16.70 -11.66 -7.60
C ALA A 113 -16.63 -13.13 -7.22
N VAL A 114 -17.45 -13.96 -7.83
CA VAL A 114 -17.43 -15.43 -7.66
C VAL A 114 -16.21 -16.02 -8.38
N ASN A 115 -15.91 -15.53 -9.56
CA ASN A 115 -14.71 -15.90 -10.32
C ASN A 115 -13.69 -14.78 -10.22
N ILE A 116 -12.42 -15.13 -10.05
CA ILE A 116 -11.33 -14.16 -9.91
C ILE A 116 -11.21 -13.25 -11.14
N GLU A 117 -11.44 -13.82 -12.32
CA GLU A 117 -11.34 -13.10 -13.61
C GLU A 117 -12.41 -11.99 -13.74
N ASP A 118 -13.53 -12.11 -13.03
CA ASP A 118 -14.62 -11.12 -13.05
C ASP A 118 -14.37 -9.95 -12.08
N HIS A 119 -13.30 -10.05 -11.27
CA HIS A 119 -12.98 -9.00 -10.30
C HIS A 119 -12.37 -7.79 -10.98
N THR A 120 -12.99 -6.64 -10.79
CA THR A 120 -12.46 -5.35 -11.24
C THR A 120 -11.73 -4.65 -10.10
N MET A 121 -10.42 -4.46 -10.26
CA MET A 121 -9.62 -3.70 -9.31
C MET A 121 -9.96 -2.21 -9.38
N HIS A 122 -9.96 -1.58 -8.21
CA HIS A 122 -10.00 -0.13 -8.15
C HIS A 122 -8.69 0.45 -8.67
N SER A 123 -8.81 1.50 -9.47
CA SER A 123 -7.66 2.24 -9.96
C SER A 123 -7.02 3.05 -8.84
N GLU A 124 -5.69 2.98 -8.76
CA GLU A 124 -4.87 3.75 -7.82
C GLU A 124 -3.74 4.44 -8.59
N TYR A 125 -3.43 5.68 -8.21
CA TYR A 125 -2.36 6.43 -8.85
C TYR A 125 -1.00 6.06 -8.27
N ILE A 126 -0.04 5.74 -9.14
CA ILE A 126 1.33 5.39 -8.77
C ILE A 126 2.35 6.29 -9.46
N GLU A 127 3.50 6.46 -8.78
CA GLU A 127 4.70 7.04 -9.38
C GLU A 127 5.90 6.15 -9.05
N VAL A 128 6.58 5.70 -10.09
CA VAL A 128 7.89 5.05 -10.06
C VAL A 128 8.81 5.95 -10.85
N ASP A 129 9.71 6.65 -10.17
CA ASP A 129 10.59 7.63 -10.81
C ASP A 129 11.86 7.02 -11.40
N GLN A 130 12.66 7.83 -12.07
CA GLN A 130 13.92 7.40 -12.68
C GLN A 130 14.91 6.88 -11.61
N THR A 131 14.96 7.52 -10.44
CA THR A 131 15.84 7.12 -9.34
C THR A 131 15.55 5.70 -8.89
N CYS A 132 14.25 5.35 -8.77
CA CYS A 132 13.81 4.00 -8.44
C CYS A 132 14.19 3.01 -9.54
N CYS A 133 13.98 3.35 -10.80
CA CYS A 133 14.34 2.50 -11.94
C CYS A 133 15.84 2.23 -12.01
N ASP A 134 16.66 3.26 -11.80
CA ASP A 134 18.12 3.15 -11.78
C ASP A 134 18.60 2.26 -10.61
N ALA A 135 18.01 2.41 -9.43
CA ALA A 135 18.31 1.58 -8.27
C ALA A 135 17.98 0.10 -8.51
N VAL A 136 16.82 -0.18 -9.14
CA VAL A 136 16.41 -1.54 -9.53
C VAL A 136 17.39 -2.12 -10.56
N THR A 137 17.76 -1.35 -11.57
CA THR A 137 18.71 -1.76 -12.62
C THR A 137 20.08 -2.08 -12.02
N ALA A 138 20.64 -1.17 -11.22
CA ALA A 138 21.91 -1.37 -10.54
C ALA A 138 21.87 -2.58 -9.57
N CYS A 139 20.71 -2.82 -8.93
CA CYS A 139 20.53 -4.02 -8.11
C CYS A 139 20.64 -5.30 -8.94
N ARG A 140 20.02 -5.34 -10.11
CA ARG A 140 20.07 -6.48 -11.03
C ARG A 140 21.49 -6.72 -11.60
N GLU A 141 22.17 -5.66 -12.01
CA GLU A 141 23.52 -5.74 -12.57
C GLU A 141 24.54 -6.35 -11.62
N ARG A 142 24.40 -6.08 -10.31
CA ARG A 142 25.25 -6.69 -9.27
C ARG A 142 24.76 -8.06 -8.77
N GLY A 143 23.72 -8.66 -9.39
CA GLY A 143 23.14 -9.94 -8.97
C GLY A 143 22.38 -9.87 -7.65
N GLY A 144 21.94 -8.67 -7.23
CA GLY A 144 21.19 -8.44 -6.01
C GLY A 144 19.71 -8.80 -6.15
N ARG A 145 18.98 -8.70 -5.03
CA ARG A 145 17.53 -8.93 -4.95
C ARG A 145 16.80 -7.63 -4.68
N VAL A 146 15.71 -7.40 -5.40
CA VAL A 146 14.77 -6.32 -5.14
C VAL A 146 13.78 -6.78 -4.08
N ILE A 147 13.80 -6.12 -2.92
CA ILE A 147 12.94 -6.43 -1.78
C ILE A 147 11.91 -5.31 -1.63
N ALA A 148 10.65 -5.63 -1.85
CA ALA A 148 9.56 -4.66 -1.72
C ALA A 148 9.02 -4.62 -0.28
N ILE A 149 8.79 -3.41 0.23
CA ILE A 149 8.13 -3.21 1.51
C ILE A 149 6.66 -2.89 1.27
N GLY A 150 5.81 -3.89 1.51
CA GLY A 150 4.37 -3.84 1.32
C GLY A 150 3.91 -4.22 -0.10
N THR A 151 2.67 -4.65 -0.17
CA THR A 151 1.97 -4.95 -1.42
C THR A 151 1.83 -3.74 -2.33
N THR A 152 1.80 -2.54 -1.76
CA THR A 152 1.82 -1.25 -2.45
C THR A 152 3.06 -1.10 -3.33
N ALA A 153 4.26 -1.34 -2.78
CA ALA A 153 5.51 -1.28 -3.54
C ALA A 153 5.56 -2.37 -4.62
N VAL A 154 5.08 -3.59 -4.31
CA VAL A 154 4.99 -4.68 -5.29
C VAL A 154 4.12 -4.25 -6.48
N ARG A 155 2.91 -3.76 -6.21
CA ARG A 155 1.97 -3.35 -7.27
C ARG A 155 2.55 -2.21 -8.13
N SER A 156 3.21 -1.24 -7.52
CA SER A 156 3.84 -0.13 -8.24
C SER A 156 4.95 -0.60 -9.17
N LEU A 157 5.89 -1.41 -8.65
CA LEU A 157 7.03 -1.91 -9.43
C LEU A 157 6.59 -2.87 -10.55
N GLU A 158 5.67 -3.78 -10.26
CA GLU A 158 5.18 -4.74 -11.27
C GLU A 158 4.33 -4.04 -12.33
N SER A 159 3.56 -2.99 -11.99
CA SER A 159 2.85 -2.15 -12.96
C SER A 159 3.80 -1.44 -13.90
N ALA A 160 4.85 -0.79 -13.37
CA ALA A 160 5.85 -0.11 -14.18
C ALA A 160 6.60 -1.08 -15.09
N ALA A 161 6.94 -2.28 -14.58
CA ALA A 161 7.60 -3.32 -15.36
C ALA A 161 6.70 -3.88 -16.47
N LEU A 162 5.42 -4.09 -16.19
CA LEU A 162 4.45 -4.56 -17.19
C LEU A 162 4.31 -3.55 -18.34
N ARG A 163 4.19 -2.25 -18.02
CA ARG A 163 4.15 -1.16 -19.01
C ARG A 163 5.44 -1.12 -19.83
N SER A 164 6.59 -1.20 -19.18
CA SER A 164 7.90 -1.20 -19.86
C SER A 164 8.05 -2.37 -20.82
N SER A 165 7.58 -3.56 -20.43
CA SER A 165 7.61 -4.75 -21.30
C SER A 165 6.66 -4.65 -22.49
N ALA A 166 5.50 -4.02 -22.32
CA ALA A 166 4.58 -3.76 -23.42
C ALA A 166 5.20 -2.82 -24.48
N ASP A 167 6.08 -1.89 -24.04
CA ASP A 167 6.86 -1.01 -24.90
C ASP A 167 8.15 -1.67 -25.47
N GLY A 168 8.33 -2.97 -25.27
CA GLY A 168 9.50 -3.72 -25.73
C GLY A 168 10.77 -3.52 -24.93
N SER A 169 10.70 -2.89 -23.73
CA SER A 169 11.87 -2.70 -22.87
C SER A 169 12.15 -3.93 -22.01
N ALA A 170 13.43 -4.33 -21.94
CA ALA A 170 13.90 -5.37 -21.02
C ALA A 170 14.12 -4.87 -19.59
N THR A 171 14.12 -3.55 -19.39
CA THR A 171 14.34 -2.90 -18.09
C THR A 171 13.12 -2.09 -17.67
N ILE A 172 12.92 -1.97 -16.37
CA ILE A 172 11.87 -1.10 -15.82
C ILE A 172 12.13 0.36 -16.20
N LYS A 173 11.07 1.08 -16.60
CA LYS A 173 11.11 2.51 -16.92
C LYS A 173 10.24 3.31 -15.97
N PRO A 174 10.50 4.61 -15.81
CA PRO A 174 9.62 5.48 -15.02
C PRO A 174 8.18 5.42 -15.52
N TYR A 175 7.28 5.41 -14.56
CA TYR A 175 5.85 5.41 -14.82
C TYR A 175 5.12 6.26 -13.77
N SER A 176 4.28 7.17 -14.25
CA SER A 176 3.36 7.94 -13.43
C SER A 176 1.97 7.85 -14.04
N GLY A 177 1.01 7.36 -13.31
CA GLY A 177 -0.35 7.16 -13.79
C GLY A 177 -1.13 6.13 -13.00
N ASP A 178 -2.30 5.83 -13.48
CA ASP A 178 -3.21 4.88 -12.84
C ASP A 178 -2.80 3.43 -13.08
N THR A 179 -3.00 2.61 -12.06
CA THR A 179 -2.87 1.16 -12.13
C THR A 179 -4.09 0.46 -11.53
N ASP A 180 -4.58 -0.53 -12.23
CA ASP A 180 -5.59 -1.49 -11.81
C ASP A 180 -5.01 -2.91 -11.77
N ILE A 181 -3.69 -3.03 -11.62
CA ILE A 181 -3.02 -4.33 -11.62
C ILE A 181 -3.60 -5.26 -10.56
N PHE A 182 -4.04 -6.42 -11.00
CA PHE A 182 -4.53 -7.49 -10.16
C PHE A 182 -3.56 -8.67 -10.20
N LEU A 183 -2.93 -8.94 -9.06
CA LEU A 183 -1.95 -10.00 -8.91
C LEU A 183 -2.58 -11.16 -8.14
N TYR A 184 -2.77 -12.29 -8.79
CA TYR A 184 -3.38 -13.50 -8.25
C TYR A 184 -2.59 -14.76 -8.70
N PRO A 185 -2.82 -15.93 -8.11
CA PRO A 185 -2.10 -17.15 -8.47
C PRO A 185 -2.13 -17.44 -9.98
N GLY A 186 -0.95 -17.57 -10.58
CA GLY A 186 -0.73 -17.68 -12.01
C GLY A 186 -0.09 -16.47 -12.66
N CYS A 187 -0.07 -15.31 -11.99
CA CYS A 187 0.64 -14.13 -12.47
C CYS A 187 2.16 -14.25 -12.31
N GLU A 188 2.89 -13.67 -13.26
CA GLU A 188 4.34 -13.56 -13.21
C GLU A 188 4.77 -12.27 -12.54
N PHE A 189 5.80 -12.35 -11.69
CA PHE A 189 6.48 -11.18 -11.11
C PHE A 189 7.78 -10.93 -11.87
N ARG A 190 8.02 -9.69 -12.24
CA ARG A 190 9.13 -9.28 -13.13
C ARG A 190 10.27 -8.62 -12.39
N VAL A 191 9.96 -7.83 -11.37
CA VAL A 191 10.91 -6.99 -10.65
C VAL A 191 11.18 -7.49 -9.23
N VAL A 192 10.14 -7.83 -8.48
CA VAL A 192 10.27 -8.11 -7.06
C VAL A 192 10.73 -9.54 -6.80
N ASP A 193 11.78 -9.72 -6.00
CA ASP A 193 12.33 -11.03 -5.62
C ASP A 193 11.95 -11.48 -4.23
N ALA A 194 11.70 -10.53 -3.34
CA ALA A 194 11.20 -10.78 -1.99
C ALA A 194 10.31 -9.61 -1.54
N MET A 195 9.46 -9.85 -0.57
CA MET A 195 8.66 -8.79 0.04
C MET A 195 8.56 -8.95 1.55
N ILE A 196 8.42 -7.81 2.24
CA ILE A 196 7.98 -7.75 3.63
C ILE A 196 6.58 -7.20 3.61
N THR A 197 5.64 -7.88 4.26
CA THR A 197 4.24 -7.46 4.30
C THR A 197 3.53 -7.95 5.55
N ASN A 198 2.42 -7.31 5.91
CA ASN A 198 1.56 -7.74 7.00
C ASN A 198 0.82 -9.05 6.65
N PHE A 199 0.21 -9.68 7.66
CA PHE A 199 -0.82 -10.67 7.44
C PHE A 199 -2.12 -9.98 6.98
N HIS A 200 -2.71 -10.48 5.91
CA HIS A 200 -3.87 -9.86 5.25
C HIS A 200 -5.17 -10.57 5.60
N LEU A 201 -6.29 -9.86 5.41
CA LEU A 201 -7.63 -10.40 5.58
C LEU A 201 -7.90 -11.57 4.63
N PRO A 202 -8.64 -12.60 5.07
CA PRO A 202 -9.23 -13.59 4.16
C PRO A 202 -10.07 -12.90 3.07
N GLU A 203 -10.21 -13.56 1.93
CA GLU A 203 -11.04 -13.10 0.80
C GLU A 203 -10.67 -11.71 0.24
N SER A 204 -9.45 -11.23 0.52
CA SER A 204 -8.94 -9.96 0.01
C SER A 204 -8.04 -10.16 -1.22
N THR A 205 -7.94 -9.13 -2.06
CA THR A 205 -6.98 -9.10 -3.19
C THR A 205 -5.53 -9.20 -2.70
N LEU A 206 -5.26 -8.81 -1.46
CA LEU A 206 -3.93 -8.84 -0.88
C LEU A 206 -3.48 -10.27 -0.51
N ILE A 207 -4.38 -11.12 -0.01
CA ILE A 207 -4.03 -12.53 0.22
C ILE A 207 -3.82 -13.27 -1.10
N MET A 208 -4.52 -12.86 -2.17
CA MET A 208 -4.31 -13.40 -3.53
C MET A 208 -2.92 -13.02 -4.05
N LEU A 209 -2.49 -11.77 -3.86
CA LEU A 209 -1.16 -11.28 -4.24
C LEU A 209 -0.05 -12.07 -3.55
N VAL A 210 -0.09 -12.20 -2.21
CA VAL A 210 0.96 -12.95 -1.50
C VAL A 210 0.95 -14.43 -1.86
N SER A 211 -0.23 -15.00 -2.15
CA SER A 211 -0.36 -16.38 -2.63
C SER A 211 0.19 -16.56 -4.04
N ALA A 212 0.03 -15.58 -4.92
CA ALA A 212 0.66 -15.56 -6.22
C ALA A 212 2.18 -15.50 -6.11
N PHE A 213 2.68 -14.68 -5.18
CA PHE A 213 4.10 -14.41 -4.99
C PHE A 213 4.86 -15.60 -4.39
N ALA A 214 4.40 -16.14 -3.27
CA ALA A 214 5.10 -17.18 -2.52
C ALA A 214 4.54 -18.59 -2.76
N GLY A 215 3.41 -18.71 -3.42
CA GLY A 215 2.68 -19.97 -3.65
C GLY A 215 1.56 -20.19 -2.64
N VAL A 216 0.42 -20.68 -3.14
CA VAL A 216 -0.82 -20.87 -2.37
C VAL A 216 -0.59 -21.74 -1.13
N GLU A 217 0.05 -22.90 -1.27
CA GLU A 217 0.28 -23.82 -0.16
C GLU A 217 1.23 -23.22 0.90
N THR A 218 2.30 -22.54 0.45
CA THR A 218 3.23 -21.84 1.36
C THR A 218 2.52 -20.79 2.20
N ILE A 219 1.65 -19.99 1.60
CA ILE A 219 0.88 -18.96 2.32
C ILE A 219 -0.14 -19.60 3.25
N ARG A 220 -0.84 -20.66 2.84
CA ARG A 220 -1.78 -21.39 3.70
C ARG A 220 -1.08 -21.93 4.94
N ASP A 221 0.09 -22.55 4.78
CA ASP A 221 0.88 -23.07 5.90
C ASP A 221 1.40 -21.96 6.81
N ALA A 222 1.90 -20.85 6.24
CA ALA A 222 2.35 -19.69 7.01
C ALA A 222 1.21 -19.11 7.86
N TYR A 223 0.00 -18.98 7.31
CA TYR A 223 -1.17 -18.49 8.05
C TYR A 223 -1.61 -19.47 9.15
N ARG A 224 -1.58 -20.79 8.88
CA ARG A 224 -1.86 -21.79 9.90
C ARG A 224 -0.88 -21.67 11.08
N VAL A 225 0.43 -21.59 10.80
CA VAL A 225 1.48 -21.43 11.83
C VAL A 225 1.29 -20.10 12.58
N ALA A 226 0.96 -19.03 11.89
CA ALA A 226 0.73 -17.72 12.51
C ALA A 226 -0.45 -17.75 13.49
N VAL A 227 -1.56 -18.39 13.12
CA VAL A 227 -2.74 -18.55 14.00
C VAL A 227 -2.40 -19.42 15.21
N GLU A 228 -1.75 -20.57 15.01
CA GLU A 228 -1.33 -21.50 16.10
C GLU A 228 -0.39 -20.81 17.11
N ASN A 229 0.48 -19.90 16.62
CA ASN A 229 1.44 -19.17 17.45
C ASN A 229 0.96 -17.78 17.88
N ARG A 230 -0.31 -17.44 17.64
CA ARG A 230 -0.95 -16.18 18.05
C ARG A 230 -0.25 -14.94 17.53
N TYR A 231 0.23 -14.96 16.30
CA TYR A 231 0.69 -13.77 15.61
C TYR A 231 -0.45 -12.75 15.47
N ARG A 232 -0.11 -11.47 15.51
CA ARG A 232 -1.06 -10.38 15.30
C ARG A 232 -1.21 -10.12 13.82
N PHE A 233 -2.44 -9.86 13.41
CA PHE A 233 -2.78 -9.67 12.01
C PHE A 233 -3.05 -8.20 11.69
N PHE A 234 -3.07 -7.86 10.42
CA PHE A 234 -3.46 -6.58 9.82
C PHE A 234 -2.45 -5.44 10.09
N SER A 235 -2.93 -4.17 10.06
CA SER A 235 -2.10 -2.97 9.97
C SER A 235 -1.07 -2.80 11.08
N TYR A 236 -1.46 -3.07 12.33
CA TYR A 236 -0.59 -3.00 13.51
C TYR A 236 -0.15 -4.39 14.00
N GLY A 237 -0.29 -5.39 13.15
CA GLY A 237 0.10 -6.76 13.46
C GLY A 237 1.57 -7.05 13.16
N ASP A 238 1.86 -8.34 13.08
CA ASP A 238 3.19 -8.84 12.74
C ASP A 238 3.39 -8.89 11.22
N ALA A 239 4.61 -9.17 10.76
CA ALA A 239 4.96 -9.19 9.36
C ALA A 239 5.48 -10.55 8.89
N MET A 240 5.37 -10.78 7.59
CA MET A 240 5.96 -11.89 6.87
C MET A 240 7.11 -11.40 6.00
N PHE A 241 8.20 -12.16 5.94
CA PHE A 241 9.21 -12.04 4.87
C PHE A 241 8.99 -13.18 3.86
N LEU A 242 8.63 -12.83 2.65
CA LEU A 242 8.28 -13.78 1.59
C LEU A 242 9.32 -13.73 0.48
N ALA A 243 9.86 -14.87 0.09
CA ALA A 243 10.65 -15.02 -1.12
C ALA A 243 9.73 -15.41 -2.30
N ARG A 244 10.02 -14.89 -3.49
CA ARG A 244 9.29 -15.25 -4.70
C ARG A 244 9.44 -16.74 -4.99
N LYS A 245 8.30 -17.42 -5.23
CA LYS A 245 8.31 -18.80 -5.71
C LYS A 245 8.96 -18.85 -7.10
N ARG A 246 10.02 -19.62 -7.24
CA ARG A 246 10.60 -19.89 -8.55
C ARG A 246 9.68 -20.86 -9.28
N VAL A 247 9.27 -20.48 -10.47
CA VAL A 247 8.63 -21.44 -11.40
C VAL A 247 9.75 -22.34 -11.89
N ALA A 248 9.59 -23.64 -11.64
CA ALA A 248 10.54 -24.67 -12.10
C ALA A 248 10.40 -24.88 -13.60
#